data_f97862a86aad303935878d16daaf0423
#
_entry.id   f97862a86aad303935878d16daaf0423
#
_cell.length_a   1.000
_cell.length_b   1.000
_cell.length_c   1.000
_cell.angle_alpha   90.00
_cell.angle_beta   90.00
_cell.angle_gamma   90.00
#
_symmetry.space_group_name_H-M   'P 1'
#
loop_
_entity.id
_entity.type
_entity.pdbx_description
1 polymer ?
#
loop_
_entity_poly.entity_id
_entity_poly.type
_entity_poly.pdbx_seq_one_letter_code
_entity_poly.pdbx_strand_id
1 'polypeptide(L)'
;MRFWDSSAIVPLTVAEETTEALQAIAGQDPVMCVWWATEIECVSALSRLEREGALTEAATTAALERLDSLAEAWNEVQATAAVRGAARRLLRVHALRAADALQLAAAVVVAEGLPASLHIVTADDRLATAARREGFAVDDIDRTA
;
A
#
# COMPACT_ATOMS: atom_id res chain seq x y z
N MET A 1 7.41 -1.58 12.32
CA MET A 1 6.51 -2.10 11.26
C MET A 1 5.60 -0.99 10.78
N ARG A 2 5.50 -0.83 9.48
CA ARG A 2 4.56 0.08 8.83
C ARG A 2 3.61 -0.70 7.93
N PHE A 3 2.39 -0.20 7.76
CA PHE A 3 1.43 -0.74 6.82
C PHE A 3 1.57 -0.04 5.47
N TRP A 4 1.74 -0.81 4.41
CA TRP A 4 2.01 -0.32 3.06
C TRP A 4 0.85 -0.60 2.13
N ASP A 5 0.30 0.44 1.53
CA ASP A 5 -0.65 0.35 0.44
C ASP A 5 0.08 0.10 -0.89
N SER A 6 -0.60 -0.53 -1.84
CA SER A 6 -0.04 -0.86 -3.16
C SER A 6 0.54 0.35 -3.90
N SER A 7 -0.06 1.53 -3.75
CA SER A 7 0.44 2.77 -4.39
C SER A 7 1.85 3.16 -3.90
N ALA A 8 2.24 2.73 -2.71
CA ALA A 8 3.56 2.97 -2.15
C ALA A 8 4.56 1.83 -2.46
N ILE A 9 4.08 0.65 -2.84
CA ILE A 9 4.93 -0.49 -3.18
C ILE A 9 5.36 -0.46 -4.64
N VAL A 10 4.46 -0.13 -5.56
CA VAL A 10 4.77 -0.06 -7.00
C VAL A 10 6.03 0.79 -7.28
N PRO A 11 6.21 1.98 -6.67
CA PRO A 11 7.43 2.78 -6.89
C PRO A 11 8.72 2.15 -6.33
N LEU A 12 8.63 1.12 -5.53
CA LEU A 12 9.79 0.34 -5.10
C LEU A 12 10.20 -0.70 -6.15
N THR A 13 9.32 -1.00 -7.10
CA THR A 13 9.55 -1.99 -8.17
C THR A 13 9.94 -1.36 -9.49
N VAL A 14 9.52 -0.14 -9.75
CA VAL A 14 9.87 0.68 -10.92
C VAL A 14 10.21 2.09 -10.48
N ALA A 15 11.10 2.76 -11.22
CA ALA A 15 11.47 4.13 -10.91
C ALA A 15 10.32 5.09 -11.22
N GLU A 16 9.86 5.80 -10.21
CA GLU A 16 8.85 6.84 -10.26
C GLU A 16 9.30 8.04 -9.42
N GLU A 17 8.52 9.11 -9.45
CA GLU A 17 8.81 10.35 -8.72
C GLU A 17 8.96 10.12 -7.20
N THR A 18 8.17 9.20 -6.64
CA THR A 18 8.17 8.91 -5.20
C THR A 18 9.16 7.83 -4.75
N THR A 19 9.87 7.19 -5.66
CA THR A 19 10.72 6.03 -5.37
C THR A 19 11.77 6.31 -4.29
N GLU A 20 12.49 7.42 -4.40
CA GLU A 20 13.55 7.78 -3.45
C GLU A 20 13.01 7.98 -2.03
N ALA A 21 11.89 8.71 -1.90
CA ALA A 21 11.23 8.94 -0.60
C ALA A 21 10.74 7.62 0.02
N LEU A 22 10.16 6.75 -0.79
CA LEU A 22 9.66 5.45 -0.33
C LEU A 22 10.78 4.49 0.05
N GLN A 23 11.89 4.49 -0.68
CA GLN A 23 13.08 3.73 -0.31
C GLN A 23 13.65 4.20 1.03
N ALA A 24 13.66 5.50 1.29
CA ALA A 24 14.09 6.06 2.56
C ALA A 24 13.20 5.59 3.73
N ILE A 25 11.89 5.57 3.54
CA ILE A 25 10.93 5.07 4.54
C ILE A 25 11.17 3.58 4.80
N ALA A 26 11.32 2.77 3.75
CA ALA A 26 11.61 1.35 3.88
C ALA A 26 12.94 1.08 4.60
N GLY A 27 13.93 1.95 4.40
CA GLY A 27 15.22 1.87 5.09
C GLY A 27 15.14 2.20 6.58
N GLN A 28 14.23 3.10 6.98
CA GLN A 28 14.01 3.46 8.38
C GLN A 28 13.33 2.34 9.17
N ASP A 29 12.40 1.63 8.52
CA ASP A 29 11.67 0.52 9.13
C ASP A 29 11.41 -0.54 8.06
N PRO A 30 12.26 -1.57 7.97
CA PRO A 30 12.20 -2.56 6.91
C PRO A 30 11.05 -3.56 7.05
N VAL A 31 10.37 -3.59 8.20
CA VAL A 31 9.26 -4.53 8.42
C VAL A 31 7.98 -3.99 7.79
N MET A 32 7.59 -4.59 6.68
CA MET A 32 6.37 -4.23 5.95
C MET A 32 5.21 -5.13 6.37
N CYS A 33 4.04 -4.52 6.52
CA CYS A 33 2.77 -5.21 6.63
C CYS A 33 1.87 -4.76 5.49
N VAL A 34 1.20 -5.68 4.82
CA VAL A 34 0.34 -5.40 3.67
C VAL A 34 -0.98 -6.15 3.77
N TRP A 35 -1.97 -5.69 3.02
CA TRP A 35 -3.21 -6.41 2.78
C TRP A 35 -2.98 -7.60 1.85
N TRP A 36 -3.69 -8.69 2.07
CA TRP A 36 -3.59 -9.91 1.25
C TRP A 36 -3.64 -9.66 -0.27
N ALA A 37 -4.51 -8.77 -0.73
CA ALA A 37 -4.67 -8.48 -2.15
C ALA A 37 -3.65 -7.48 -2.71
N THR A 38 -2.75 -6.95 -1.90
CA THR A 38 -1.77 -5.93 -2.30
C THR A 38 -0.87 -6.41 -3.43
N GLU A 39 -0.43 -7.67 -3.39
CA GLU A 39 0.37 -8.26 -4.47
C GLU A 39 -0.36 -8.18 -5.82
N ILE A 40 -1.63 -8.55 -5.85
CA ILE A 40 -2.44 -8.53 -7.07
C ILE A 40 -2.70 -7.09 -7.54
N GLU A 41 -2.89 -6.16 -6.63
CA GLU A 41 -3.02 -4.74 -6.98
C GLU A 41 -1.74 -4.21 -7.63
N CYS A 42 -0.57 -4.60 -7.11
CA CYS A 42 0.72 -4.24 -7.70
C CYS A 42 0.91 -4.86 -9.09
N VAL A 43 0.61 -6.15 -9.27
CA VAL A 43 0.66 -6.82 -10.57
C VAL A 43 -0.28 -6.12 -11.56
N SER A 44 -1.48 -5.76 -11.13
CA SER A 44 -2.44 -5.03 -11.96
C SER A 44 -1.88 -3.68 -12.42
N ALA A 45 -1.27 -2.93 -11.51
CA ALA A 45 -0.68 -1.62 -11.84
C ALA A 45 0.49 -1.76 -12.83
N LEU A 46 1.39 -2.71 -12.61
CA LEU A 46 2.53 -2.97 -13.50
C LEU A 46 2.08 -3.44 -14.88
N SER A 47 1.09 -4.31 -14.94
CA SER A 47 0.51 -4.80 -16.20
C SER A 47 -0.15 -3.68 -16.99
N ARG A 48 -0.81 -2.74 -16.30
CA ARG A 48 -1.40 -1.56 -16.95
C ARG A 48 -0.31 -0.66 -17.54
N LEU A 49 0.79 -0.41 -16.82
CA LEU A 49 1.91 0.39 -17.31
C LEU A 49 2.53 -0.24 -18.58
N GLU A 50 2.63 -1.55 -18.63
CA GLU A 50 3.08 -2.26 -19.82
C GLU A 50 2.12 -2.07 -21.00
N ARG A 51 0.81 -2.27 -20.77
CA ARG A 51 -0.21 -2.10 -21.82
C ARG A 51 -0.28 -0.66 -22.36
N GLU A 52 -0.01 0.32 -21.51
CA GLU A 52 0.03 1.74 -21.88
C GLU A 52 1.34 2.15 -22.55
N GLY A 53 2.30 1.25 -22.65
CA GLY A 53 3.61 1.51 -23.26
C GLY A 53 4.61 2.23 -22.35
N ALA A 54 4.27 2.46 -21.06
CA ALA A 54 5.17 3.08 -20.10
C ALA A 54 6.30 2.15 -19.65
N LEU A 55 6.07 0.85 -19.71
CA LEU A 55 7.09 -0.19 -19.44
C LEU A 55 7.21 -1.13 -20.63
N THR A 56 8.43 -1.56 -20.92
CA THR A 56 8.69 -2.68 -21.83
C THR A 56 8.34 -4.00 -21.13
N GLU A 57 8.20 -5.07 -21.89
CA GLU A 57 8.03 -6.42 -21.34
C GLU A 57 9.18 -6.80 -20.41
N ALA A 58 10.43 -6.50 -20.80
CA ALA A 58 11.61 -6.78 -19.99
C ALA A 58 11.61 -5.97 -18.67
N ALA A 59 11.22 -4.70 -18.71
CA ALA A 59 11.12 -3.86 -17.53
C ALA A 59 10.01 -4.35 -16.58
N THR A 60 8.90 -4.80 -17.14
CA THR A 60 7.78 -5.38 -16.36
C THR A 60 8.23 -6.67 -15.67
N THR A 61 8.92 -7.56 -16.38
CA THR A 61 9.46 -8.79 -15.78
C THR A 61 10.40 -8.49 -14.63
N ALA A 62 11.32 -7.53 -14.81
CA ALA A 62 12.23 -7.12 -13.73
C ALA A 62 11.49 -6.53 -12.52
N ALA A 63 10.43 -5.74 -12.77
CA ALA A 63 9.61 -5.18 -11.70
C ALA A 63 8.85 -6.28 -10.93
N LEU A 64 8.32 -7.27 -11.62
CA LEU A 64 7.63 -8.41 -11.00
C LEU A 64 8.61 -9.24 -10.14
N GLU A 65 9.85 -9.42 -10.57
CA GLU A 65 10.88 -10.10 -9.76
C GLU A 65 11.18 -9.34 -8.46
N ARG A 66 11.24 -8.00 -8.52
CA ARG A 66 11.40 -7.17 -7.32
C ARG A 66 10.18 -7.27 -6.40
N LEU A 67 8.98 -7.30 -6.97
CA LEU A 67 7.74 -7.50 -6.21
C LEU A 67 7.75 -8.85 -5.49
N ASP A 68 8.16 -9.91 -6.17
CA ASP A 68 8.27 -11.25 -5.59
C ASP A 68 9.22 -11.25 -4.39
N SER A 69 10.37 -10.57 -4.51
CA SER A 69 11.33 -10.43 -3.41
C SER A 69 10.76 -9.70 -2.21
N LEU A 70 9.97 -8.64 -2.44
CA LEU A 70 9.29 -7.93 -1.36
C LEU A 70 8.23 -8.83 -0.71
N ALA A 71 7.46 -9.56 -1.51
CA ALA A 71 6.40 -10.43 -1.03
C ALA A 71 6.90 -11.61 -0.19
N GLU A 72 8.10 -12.10 -0.46
CA GLU A 72 8.75 -13.13 0.36
C GLU A 72 9.06 -12.63 1.78
N ALA A 73 9.26 -11.34 1.95
CA ALA A 73 9.72 -10.74 3.21
C ALA A 73 8.60 -10.04 4.00
N TRP A 74 7.53 -9.60 3.38
CA TRP A 74 6.49 -8.85 4.07
C TRP A 74 5.53 -9.73 4.88
N ASN A 75 4.78 -9.10 5.78
CA ASN A 75 3.71 -9.73 6.53
C ASN A 75 2.36 -9.39 5.89
N GLU A 76 1.48 -10.36 5.76
CA GLU A 76 0.17 -10.15 5.15
C GLU A 76 -0.96 -10.23 6.16
N VAL A 77 -1.89 -9.29 6.05
CA VAL A 77 -3.18 -9.34 6.73
C VAL A 77 -4.11 -10.19 5.88
N GLN A 78 -4.59 -11.29 6.44
CA GLN A 78 -5.43 -12.24 5.72
C GLN A 78 -6.87 -11.75 5.57
N ALA A 79 -7.57 -12.29 4.56
CA ALA A 79 -8.95 -11.95 4.23
C ALA A 79 -9.93 -12.57 5.24
N THR A 80 -10.12 -11.91 6.37
CA THR A 80 -10.99 -12.37 7.45
C THR A 80 -12.33 -11.62 7.48
N ALA A 81 -13.30 -12.16 8.24
CA ALA A 81 -14.56 -11.48 8.51
C ALA A 81 -14.36 -10.13 9.23
N ALA A 82 -13.32 -10.01 10.07
CA ALA A 82 -12.97 -8.75 10.74
C ALA A 82 -12.58 -7.66 9.73
N VAL A 83 -11.77 -7.99 8.74
CA VAL A 83 -11.39 -7.05 7.66
C VAL A 83 -12.62 -6.64 6.86
N ARG A 84 -13.47 -7.58 6.49
CA ARG A 84 -14.71 -7.30 5.75
C ARG A 84 -15.63 -6.37 6.54
N GLY A 85 -15.82 -6.61 7.82
CA GLY A 85 -16.66 -5.77 8.69
C GLY A 85 -16.10 -4.35 8.82
N ALA A 86 -14.81 -4.20 9.01
CA ALA A 86 -14.15 -2.90 9.05
C ALA A 86 -14.29 -2.16 7.70
N ALA A 87 -14.10 -2.84 6.57
CA ALA A 87 -14.25 -2.26 5.24
C ALA A 87 -15.68 -1.73 5.00
N ARG A 88 -16.69 -2.48 5.41
CA ARG A 88 -18.11 -2.04 5.31
C ARG A 88 -18.34 -0.76 6.09
N ARG A 89 -17.81 -0.63 7.29
CA ARG A 89 -17.89 0.59 8.09
C ARG A 89 -17.20 1.75 7.41
N LEU A 90 -15.97 1.55 6.95
CA LEU A 90 -15.15 2.59 6.31
C LEU A 90 -15.81 3.15 5.05
N LEU A 91 -16.45 2.31 4.25
CA LEU A 91 -17.19 2.73 3.06
C LEU A 91 -18.40 3.63 3.40
N ARG A 92 -18.97 3.49 4.59
CA ARG A 92 -20.10 4.34 5.03
C ARG A 92 -19.65 5.69 5.58
N VAL A 93 -18.37 5.82 5.96
CA VAL A 93 -17.84 6.99 6.65
C VAL A 93 -16.94 7.83 5.73
N HIS A 94 -16.23 7.22 4.82
CA HIS A 94 -15.25 7.87 3.94
C HIS A 94 -15.58 7.69 2.47
N ALA A 95 -15.15 8.66 1.65
CA ALA A 95 -15.26 8.58 0.19
C ALA A 95 -14.13 7.69 -0.38
N LEU A 96 -14.29 6.38 -0.25
CA LEU A 96 -13.32 5.38 -0.70
C LEU A 96 -13.95 4.42 -1.70
N ARG A 97 -13.14 3.88 -2.60
CA ARG A 97 -13.49 2.72 -3.40
C ARG A 97 -13.30 1.45 -2.59
N ALA A 98 -13.88 0.34 -3.05
CA ALA A 98 -13.81 -0.94 -2.33
C ALA A 98 -12.37 -1.40 -2.06
N ALA A 99 -11.48 -1.28 -3.04
CA ALA A 99 -10.07 -1.66 -2.88
C ALA A 99 -9.38 -0.84 -1.79
N ASP A 100 -9.60 0.48 -1.75
CA ASP A 100 -9.01 1.36 -0.74
C ASP A 100 -9.59 1.10 0.66
N ALA A 101 -10.88 0.82 0.73
CA ALA A 101 -11.53 0.46 1.99
C ALA A 101 -10.95 -0.85 2.56
N LEU A 102 -10.65 -1.83 1.72
CA LEU A 102 -10.01 -3.09 2.15
C LEU A 102 -8.56 -2.86 2.61
N GLN A 103 -7.82 -1.98 1.96
CA GLN A 103 -6.48 -1.58 2.40
C GLN A 103 -6.54 -0.99 3.81
N LEU A 104 -7.38 0.01 4.00
CA LEU A 104 -7.51 0.68 5.29
C LEU A 104 -8.09 -0.25 6.37
N ALA A 105 -9.05 -1.11 6.00
CA ALA A 105 -9.62 -2.10 6.91
C ALA A 105 -8.56 -3.08 7.43
N ALA A 106 -7.66 -3.53 6.57
CA ALA A 106 -6.55 -4.38 6.98
C ALA A 106 -5.66 -3.69 8.02
N ALA A 107 -5.34 -2.40 7.80
CA ALA A 107 -4.59 -1.60 8.76
C ALA A 107 -5.34 -1.46 10.10
N VAL A 108 -6.64 -1.22 10.06
CA VAL A 108 -7.50 -1.14 11.26
C VAL A 108 -7.42 -2.44 12.08
N VAL A 109 -7.51 -3.58 11.43
CA VAL A 109 -7.43 -4.89 12.10
C VAL A 109 -6.05 -5.11 12.73
N VAL A 110 -4.98 -4.79 12.02
CA VAL A 110 -3.60 -4.93 12.56
C VAL A 110 -3.34 -4.00 13.74
N ALA A 111 -3.91 -2.81 13.70
CA ALA A 111 -3.72 -1.82 14.76
C ALA A 111 -4.41 -2.18 16.09
N GLU A 112 -5.31 -3.16 16.08
CA GLU A 112 -5.97 -3.68 17.29
C GLU A 112 -6.53 -2.60 18.22
N GLY A 113 -7.20 -1.59 17.66
CA GLY A 113 -7.78 -0.48 18.41
C GLY A 113 -6.79 0.63 18.79
N LEU A 114 -5.54 0.56 18.35
CA LEU A 114 -4.49 1.55 18.60
C LEU A 114 -3.94 2.12 17.28
N PRO A 115 -4.76 2.83 16.48
CA PRO A 115 -4.31 3.32 15.17
C PRO A 115 -3.09 4.23 15.25
N ALA A 116 -2.94 5.02 16.31
CA ALA A 116 -1.77 5.89 16.48
C ALA A 116 -0.43 5.14 16.57
N SER A 117 -0.47 3.84 16.84
CA SER A 117 0.74 2.99 16.93
C SER A 117 1.21 2.46 15.59
N LEU A 118 0.43 2.61 14.52
CA LEU A 118 0.73 2.07 13.20
C LEU A 118 0.80 3.19 12.16
N HIS A 119 1.97 3.34 11.53
CA HIS A 119 2.14 4.24 10.39
C HIS A 119 1.63 3.59 9.12
N ILE A 120 0.93 4.36 8.31
CA ILE A 120 0.49 3.97 6.97
C ILE A 120 1.34 4.69 5.93
N VAL A 121 1.83 3.94 4.96
CA VAL A 121 2.60 4.44 3.82
C VAL A 121 1.73 4.31 2.57
N THR A 122 1.34 5.42 2.00
CA THR A 122 0.50 5.46 0.79
C THR A 122 0.81 6.69 -0.05
N ALA A 123 0.75 6.55 -1.36
CA ALA A 123 0.82 7.66 -2.31
C ALA A 123 -0.58 8.13 -2.76
N ASP A 124 -1.64 7.49 -2.26
CA ASP A 124 -3.03 7.83 -2.57
C ASP A 124 -3.55 8.86 -1.55
N ASP A 125 -3.88 10.07 -2.02
CA ASP A 125 -4.34 11.17 -1.16
C ASP A 125 -5.68 10.89 -0.47
N ARG A 126 -6.59 10.17 -1.13
CA ARG A 126 -7.89 9.81 -0.54
C ARG A 126 -7.72 8.82 0.59
N LEU A 127 -6.87 7.82 0.39
CA LEU A 127 -6.55 6.84 1.42
C LEU A 127 -5.82 7.51 2.58
N ALA A 128 -4.85 8.37 2.31
CA ALA A 128 -4.14 9.13 3.33
C ALA A 128 -5.09 9.97 4.20
N THR A 129 -6.04 10.66 3.57
CA THR A 129 -7.03 11.48 4.28
C THR A 129 -7.90 10.60 5.19
N ALA A 130 -8.42 9.50 4.67
CA ALA A 130 -9.25 8.58 5.46
C ALA A 130 -8.45 7.96 6.61
N ALA A 131 -7.21 7.56 6.37
CA ALA A 131 -6.32 7.00 7.38
C ALA A 131 -6.09 7.98 8.54
N ARG A 132 -5.79 9.25 8.24
CA ARG A 132 -5.61 10.29 9.27
C ARG A 132 -6.89 10.49 10.08
N ARG A 133 -8.05 10.49 9.45
CA ARG A 133 -9.34 10.61 10.14
C ARG A 133 -9.66 9.41 11.03
N GLU A 134 -9.14 8.23 10.69
CA GLU A 134 -9.24 7.04 11.53
C GLU A 134 -8.18 7.01 12.66
N GLY A 135 -7.31 8.00 12.74
CA GLY A 135 -6.32 8.14 13.80
C GLY A 135 -4.93 7.59 13.50
N PHE A 136 -4.69 7.14 12.27
CA PHE A 136 -3.36 6.67 11.87
C PHE A 136 -2.39 7.82 11.62
N ALA A 137 -1.12 7.60 11.92
CA ALA A 137 -0.04 8.40 11.36
C ALA A 137 0.18 7.98 9.90
N VAL A 138 0.35 8.95 9.02
CA VAL A 138 0.63 8.72 7.60
C VAL A 138 1.97 9.35 7.29
N ASP A 139 2.90 8.55 6.76
CA ASP A 139 4.22 9.06 6.39
C ASP A 139 4.12 10.05 5.23
N ASP A 140 4.79 11.19 5.36
CA ASP A 140 4.86 12.17 4.28
C ASP A 140 5.76 11.65 3.17
N ILE A 141 5.19 11.57 1.96
CA ILE A 141 5.92 11.24 0.75
C ILE A 141 6.10 12.54 -0.01
N ASP A 142 7.33 13.08 0.04
CA ASP A 142 7.66 14.28 -0.73
C ASP A 142 7.65 13.95 -2.23
N ARG A 143 6.74 14.61 -2.95
CA ARG A 143 6.60 14.48 -4.41
C ARG A 143 7.31 15.60 -5.14
N THR A 144 7.97 16.49 -4.42
CA THR A 144 8.76 17.54 -5.05
C THR A 144 10.13 16.98 -5.40
N ALA A 145 10.32 16.81 -6.65
CA ALA A 145 11.66 16.58 -7.17
C ALA A 145 12.42 17.90 -7.20
#